data_9943b4752ce4bee5166b5219c35935a1
#
_entry.id   9943b4752ce4bee5166b5219c35935a1
#
_cell.length_a   1.000
_cell.length_b   1.000
_cell.length_c   1.000
_cell.angle_alpha   90.00
_cell.angle_beta   90.00
_cell.angle_gamma   90.00
#
_symmetry.space_group_name_H-M   'P 1'
#
loop_
_entity.id
_entity.type
_entity.pdbx_description
1 polymer ?
#
loop_
_entity_poly.entity_id
_entity_poly.type
_entity_poly.pdbx_seq_one_letter_code
_entity_poly.pdbx_strand_id
1 'polypeptide(L)'
;TTKEIALVLKNGPNDGPVNLNCGSDFVQKNQRAPETPSTRLSFVNQRCASVDGDCDRLVYFSIEEGEEEGKEGENSSKKQNFMLCDGDKLSILIAFFLIEQLFLAGLAHKISLGIAHTAYSNGAFTKFCEKNGVETVCAKTGVKNVHKAAEEHFDIGVYFESNGHGTALFSDEAVKVIEKELVDELTRMSVEQHLRKEEEKHIQSVILTTKLKALLTLKATIQTINPAIGDAISSVLLIEGILRKKGNMPFQEWHAMYRDLPTKQTKVKVRDRTVIECFDSERKCLKPEGLQQRIDEILLLDSCVKNNNRRAFVRPSGTEDIVRVYVEASDAETCEKISTKVEEAVIEFCN
;
A
#
# COMPACT_ATOMS: atom_id res chain seq x y z
N THR A 1 -29.99 -5.68 -6.96
CA THR A 1 -29.40 -7.03 -6.94
C THR A 1 -28.01 -6.95 -6.34
N THR A 2 -27.87 -7.49 -5.13
CA THR A 2 -26.56 -7.67 -4.50
C THR A 2 -25.80 -8.74 -5.30
N LYS A 3 -24.86 -8.30 -6.13
CA LYS A 3 -23.91 -9.25 -6.73
C LYS A 3 -22.97 -9.69 -5.62
N GLU A 4 -22.96 -10.99 -5.33
CA GLU A 4 -22.00 -11.61 -4.41
C GLU A 4 -20.58 -11.48 -4.96
N ILE A 5 -19.60 -11.38 -4.07
CA ILE A 5 -18.18 -11.48 -4.45
C ILE A 5 -17.89 -12.97 -4.61
N ALA A 6 -17.60 -13.42 -5.83
CA ALA A 6 -17.14 -14.77 -6.09
C ALA A 6 -15.65 -14.84 -5.77
N LEU A 7 -15.29 -15.65 -4.76
CA LEU A 7 -13.91 -15.88 -4.36
C LEU A 7 -13.47 -17.27 -4.84
N VAL A 8 -12.34 -17.33 -5.53
CA VAL A 8 -11.70 -18.60 -5.91
C VAL A 8 -10.40 -18.72 -5.13
N LEU A 9 -10.36 -19.64 -4.16
CA LEU A 9 -9.17 -19.91 -3.37
C LEU A 9 -8.16 -20.73 -4.17
N LYS A 10 -6.90 -20.31 -4.16
CA LYS A 10 -5.73 -20.99 -4.72
C LYS A 10 -4.69 -21.14 -3.63
N ASN A 11 -3.85 -22.16 -3.74
CA ASN A 11 -2.83 -22.46 -2.72
C ASN A 11 -3.45 -22.60 -1.33
N GLY A 12 -4.46 -23.43 -1.23
CA GLY A 12 -5.11 -23.77 0.03
C GLY A 12 -4.22 -24.61 0.95
N PRO A 13 -4.70 -24.95 2.15
CA PRO A 13 -3.89 -25.63 3.18
C PRO A 13 -3.27 -26.97 2.75
N ASN A 14 -3.78 -27.61 1.70
CA ASN A 14 -3.31 -28.92 1.21
C ASN A 14 -2.48 -28.82 -0.07
N ASP A 15 -2.18 -27.61 -0.57
CA ASP A 15 -1.49 -27.40 -1.84
C ASP A 15 0.03 -27.28 -1.69
N GLY A 16 0.56 -27.41 -0.49
CA GLY A 16 1.98 -27.35 -0.19
C GLY A 16 2.32 -26.45 1.01
N PRO A 17 3.63 -26.27 1.32
CA PRO A 17 4.06 -25.41 2.40
C PRO A 17 3.68 -23.94 2.15
N VAL A 18 3.13 -23.28 3.17
CA VAL A 18 2.83 -21.84 3.14
C VAL A 18 4.11 -21.02 2.93
N ASN A 19 4.00 -19.91 2.22
CA ASN A 19 5.10 -19.00 1.87
C ASN A 19 6.24 -19.61 1.01
N LEU A 20 6.11 -20.84 0.53
CA LEU A 20 7.07 -21.44 -0.39
C LEU A 20 6.62 -21.17 -1.84
N ASN A 21 7.35 -20.31 -2.55
CA ASN A 21 7.01 -19.84 -3.90
C ASN A 21 5.59 -19.26 -4.03
N CYS A 22 5.01 -18.79 -2.93
CA CYS A 22 3.70 -18.15 -2.85
C CYS A 22 3.67 -17.17 -1.67
N GLY A 23 2.53 -16.50 -1.49
CA GLY A 23 2.35 -15.52 -0.42
C GLY A 23 2.71 -14.09 -0.84
N SER A 24 2.28 -13.11 -0.03
CA SER A 24 2.44 -11.68 -0.31
C SER A 24 3.89 -11.28 -0.53
N ASP A 25 4.80 -11.73 0.33
CA ASP A 25 6.23 -11.46 0.25
C ASP A 25 6.86 -12.00 -1.05
N PHE A 26 6.44 -13.21 -1.48
CA PHE A 26 6.93 -13.80 -2.73
C PHE A 26 6.49 -12.96 -3.93
N VAL A 27 5.21 -12.62 -3.99
CA VAL A 27 4.63 -11.84 -5.10
C VAL A 27 5.25 -10.45 -5.15
N GLN A 28 5.36 -9.78 -4.01
CA GLN A 28 5.92 -8.43 -3.91
C GLN A 28 7.40 -8.38 -4.32
N LYS A 29 8.23 -9.30 -3.83
CA LYS A 29 9.67 -9.27 -4.08
C LYS A 29 10.06 -9.76 -5.47
N ASN A 30 9.36 -10.78 -5.98
CA ASN A 30 9.70 -11.39 -7.26
C ASN A 30 8.89 -10.81 -8.44
N GLN A 31 7.86 -10.03 -8.16
CA GLN A 31 6.96 -9.43 -9.15
C GLN A 31 6.47 -10.46 -10.18
N ARG A 32 5.99 -11.59 -9.68
CA ARG A 32 5.43 -12.68 -10.47
C ARG A 32 4.36 -13.44 -9.68
N ALA A 33 3.49 -14.12 -10.41
CA ALA A 33 2.46 -14.95 -9.78
C ALA A 33 3.06 -16.13 -8.99
N PRO A 34 2.37 -16.62 -7.96
CA PRO A 34 2.77 -17.82 -7.25
C PRO A 34 2.96 -19.03 -8.16
N GLU A 35 3.99 -19.83 -7.90
CA GLU A 35 4.32 -21.07 -8.62
C GLU A 35 3.95 -22.27 -7.76
N THR A 36 2.72 -22.74 -7.86
CA THR A 36 2.31 -23.94 -7.11
C THR A 36 1.53 -24.91 -8.04
N PRO A 37 1.41 -26.19 -7.69
CA PRO A 37 0.70 -27.17 -8.53
C PRO A 37 -0.74 -26.76 -8.88
N SER A 38 -1.41 -26.01 -8.01
CA SER A 38 -2.76 -25.47 -8.23
C SER A 38 -2.79 -24.27 -9.20
N THR A 39 -1.65 -23.67 -9.53
CA THR A 39 -1.56 -22.47 -10.38
C THR A 39 -1.56 -22.75 -11.88
N ARG A 40 -1.81 -23.97 -12.32
CA ARG A 40 -2.04 -24.27 -13.74
C ARG A 40 -3.22 -23.52 -14.37
N LEU A 41 -4.02 -22.85 -13.56
CA LEU A 41 -5.08 -21.97 -14.01
C LEU A 41 -4.49 -20.56 -14.24
N SER A 42 -4.77 -20.02 -15.41
CA SER A 42 -4.34 -18.68 -15.80
C SER A 42 -4.79 -17.63 -14.80
N PHE A 43 -3.84 -16.78 -14.32
CA PHE A 43 -4.13 -15.54 -13.61
C PHE A 43 -4.33 -14.34 -14.55
N VAL A 44 -4.31 -14.61 -15.85
CA VAL A 44 -4.39 -13.58 -16.89
C VAL A 44 -5.74 -12.87 -16.82
N ASN A 45 -5.69 -11.55 -16.83
CA ASN A 45 -6.85 -10.65 -16.77
C ASN A 45 -7.72 -10.85 -15.50
N GLN A 46 -7.15 -11.40 -14.43
CA GLN A 46 -7.83 -11.55 -13.15
C GLN A 46 -7.20 -10.64 -12.10
N ARG A 47 -8.03 -10.08 -11.22
CA ARG A 47 -7.58 -9.43 -10.01
C ARG A 47 -7.35 -10.49 -8.95
N CYS A 48 -6.09 -10.63 -8.51
CA CYS A 48 -5.67 -11.62 -7.55
C CYS A 48 -5.19 -10.95 -6.28
N ALA A 49 -5.61 -11.47 -5.13
CA ALA A 49 -5.09 -11.12 -3.82
C ALA A 49 -4.14 -12.22 -3.34
N SER A 50 -2.97 -11.85 -2.83
CA SER A 50 -2.01 -12.79 -2.25
C SER A 50 -1.77 -12.43 -0.79
N VAL A 51 -1.99 -13.40 0.07
CA VAL A 51 -1.75 -13.29 1.53
C VAL A 51 -0.60 -14.19 1.93
N ASP A 52 0.05 -13.91 3.05
CA ASP A 52 1.08 -14.79 3.61
C ASP A 52 0.51 -15.86 4.55
N GLY A 53 1.40 -16.67 5.14
CA GLY A 53 0.99 -17.90 5.84
C GLY A 53 0.24 -17.69 7.15
N ASP A 54 0.43 -16.57 7.84
CA ASP A 54 -0.27 -16.17 9.06
C ASP A 54 -1.35 -15.11 8.80
N CYS A 55 -1.53 -14.74 7.52
CA CYS A 55 -2.64 -13.92 7.02
C CYS A 55 -2.66 -12.49 7.58
N ASP A 56 -1.46 -11.89 7.77
CA ASP A 56 -1.31 -10.51 8.25
C ASP A 56 -0.82 -9.54 7.17
N ARG A 57 -0.44 -10.05 5.98
CA ARG A 57 0.04 -9.28 4.82
C ARG A 57 -0.81 -9.54 3.60
N LEU A 58 -1.01 -8.49 2.81
CA LEU A 58 -1.83 -8.50 1.61
C LEU A 58 -1.17 -7.71 0.49
N VAL A 59 -1.07 -8.31 -0.67
CA VAL A 59 -0.80 -7.59 -1.92
C VAL A 59 -1.78 -8.04 -3.00
N TYR A 60 -2.03 -7.16 -3.96
CA TYR A 60 -2.84 -7.49 -5.13
C TYR A 60 -1.97 -7.51 -6.38
N PHE A 61 -2.31 -8.38 -7.33
CA PHE A 61 -1.66 -8.42 -8.62
C PHE A 61 -2.63 -8.80 -9.74
N SER A 62 -2.23 -8.50 -10.96
CA SER A 62 -2.87 -8.96 -12.18
C SER A 62 -1.80 -9.21 -13.25
N ILE A 63 -2.10 -10.08 -14.20
CA ILE A 63 -1.25 -10.34 -15.36
C ILE A 63 -2.06 -9.98 -16.61
N GLU A 64 -1.52 -9.11 -17.45
CA GLU A 64 -2.10 -8.82 -18.76
C GLU A 64 -1.33 -9.52 -19.87
N GLU A 65 -2.05 -10.01 -20.87
CA GLU A 65 -1.42 -10.44 -22.12
C GLU A 65 -1.03 -9.19 -22.91
N GLY A 66 0.26 -9.02 -23.15
CA GLY A 66 0.78 -7.97 -24.03
C GLY A 66 0.46 -8.26 -25.50
N GLU A 67 0.48 -7.22 -26.33
CA GLU A 67 0.39 -7.36 -27.78
C GLU A 67 1.59 -8.14 -28.32
N GLU A 68 1.38 -8.91 -29.40
CA GLU A 68 2.42 -9.68 -30.05
C GLU A 68 3.40 -8.72 -30.74
N GLU A 69 4.56 -8.48 -30.16
CA GLU A 69 5.72 -7.95 -30.87
C GLU A 69 6.45 -9.11 -31.53
N GLY A 70 6.06 -9.49 -32.71
CA GLY A 70 6.71 -10.57 -33.44
C GLY A 70 6.49 -10.49 -34.95
N LYS A 71 7.60 -10.56 -35.70
CA LYS A 71 7.56 -10.88 -37.14
C LYS A 71 7.01 -12.29 -37.32
N GLU A 72 6.11 -12.47 -38.28
CA GLU A 72 5.57 -13.77 -38.64
C GLU A 72 6.72 -14.80 -38.84
N GLY A 73 6.77 -15.84 -37.99
CA GLY A 73 7.66 -17.01 -38.19
C GLY A 73 8.46 -17.53 -37.01
N GLU A 74 8.53 -16.83 -35.88
CA GLU A 74 9.20 -17.36 -34.68
C GLU A 74 8.18 -17.60 -33.57
N ASN A 75 8.39 -18.64 -32.73
CA ASN A 75 7.56 -18.96 -31.55
C ASN A 75 7.45 -17.72 -30.65
N SER A 76 6.45 -16.88 -30.92
CA SER A 76 6.19 -15.66 -30.15
C SER A 76 5.61 -16.04 -28.79
N SER A 77 6.44 -16.02 -27.76
CA SER A 77 5.93 -16.01 -26.39
C SER A 77 5.30 -14.64 -26.14
N LYS A 78 3.98 -14.60 -25.94
CA LYS A 78 3.27 -13.38 -25.54
C LYS A 78 3.94 -12.78 -24.31
N LYS A 79 4.41 -11.53 -24.42
CA LYS A 79 5.00 -10.82 -23.30
C LYS A 79 3.91 -10.57 -22.28
N GLN A 80 4.02 -11.20 -21.11
CA GLN A 80 3.10 -10.94 -20.00
C GLN A 80 3.53 -9.71 -19.23
N ASN A 81 2.60 -8.79 -18.98
CA ASN A 81 2.81 -7.62 -18.14
C ASN A 81 2.27 -7.90 -16.75
N PHE A 82 3.17 -7.99 -15.77
CA PHE A 82 2.82 -8.19 -14.36
C PHE A 82 2.57 -6.84 -13.70
N MET A 83 1.40 -6.66 -13.09
CA MET A 83 1.01 -5.47 -12.35
C MET A 83 0.85 -5.80 -10.89
N LEU A 84 1.47 -5.01 -10.02
CA LEU A 84 1.45 -5.16 -8.56
C LEU A 84 0.80 -3.93 -7.91
N CYS A 85 -0.12 -4.18 -6.98
CA CYS A 85 -0.58 -3.21 -6.01
C CYS A 85 -0.14 -3.71 -4.63
N ASP A 86 0.96 -3.18 -4.16
CA ASP A 86 1.57 -3.46 -2.86
C ASP A 86 1.01 -2.57 -1.74
N GLY A 87 1.64 -2.57 -0.57
CA GLY A 87 1.20 -1.79 0.58
C GLY A 87 1.06 -0.29 0.32
N ASP A 88 1.91 0.29 -0.54
CA ASP A 88 1.82 1.71 -0.90
C ASP A 88 0.52 2.00 -1.68
N LYS A 89 0.17 1.15 -2.65
CA LYS A 89 -1.07 1.29 -3.44
C LYS A 89 -2.32 0.94 -2.65
N LEU A 90 -2.23 0.01 -1.68
CA LEU A 90 -3.30 -0.27 -0.73
C LEU A 90 -3.59 0.97 0.12
N SER A 91 -2.54 1.58 0.70
CA SER A 91 -2.65 2.78 1.53
C SER A 91 -3.33 3.92 0.80
N ILE A 92 -2.91 4.19 -0.43
CA ILE A 92 -3.48 5.27 -1.26
C ILE A 92 -4.95 5.02 -1.55
N LEU A 93 -5.32 3.80 -1.97
CA LEU A 93 -6.71 3.49 -2.28
C LEU A 93 -7.62 3.70 -1.07
N ILE A 94 -7.19 3.22 0.11
CA ILE A 94 -7.94 3.36 1.35
C ILE A 94 -8.01 4.84 1.77
N ALA A 95 -6.88 5.55 1.79
CA ALA A 95 -6.83 6.94 2.24
C ALA A 95 -7.70 7.85 1.36
N PHE A 96 -7.57 7.75 0.04
CA PHE A 96 -8.38 8.54 -0.89
C PHE A 96 -9.87 8.25 -0.76
N PHE A 97 -10.23 6.98 -0.57
CA PHE A 97 -11.62 6.62 -0.31
C PHE A 97 -12.15 7.23 0.98
N LEU A 98 -11.38 7.16 2.07
CA LEU A 98 -11.80 7.72 3.36
C LEU A 98 -11.87 9.23 3.33
N ILE A 99 -10.92 9.92 2.67
CA ILE A 99 -10.96 11.38 2.45
C ILE A 99 -12.26 11.78 1.72
N GLU A 100 -12.61 11.05 0.66
CA GLU A 100 -13.85 11.27 -0.07
C GLU A 100 -15.08 11.10 0.84
N GLN A 101 -15.12 10.04 1.66
CA GLN A 101 -16.23 9.82 2.58
C GLN A 101 -16.30 10.91 3.67
N LEU A 102 -15.18 11.34 4.23
CA LEU A 102 -15.12 12.45 5.18
C LEU A 102 -15.62 13.76 4.56
N PHE A 103 -15.24 14.04 3.32
CA PHE A 103 -15.72 15.22 2.60
C PHE A 103 -17.24 15.16 2.38
N LEU A 104 -17.78 14.05 1.89
CA LEU A 104 -19.20 13.84 1.66
C LEU A 104 -20.02 13.85 2.97
N ALA A 105 -19.41 13.43 4.08
CA ALA A 105 -20.01 13.50 5.41
C ALA A 105 -19.95 14.91 6.05
N GLY A 106 -19.18 15.85 5.46
CA GLY A 106 -18.94 17.18 6.02
C GLY A 106 -17.99 17.17 7.22
N LEU A 107 -17.14 16.15 7.34
CA LEU A 107 -16.21 15.92 8.48
C LEU A 107 -14.75 16.21 8.17
N ALA A 108 -14.38 16.51 6.92
CA ALA A 108 -12.99 16.70 6.50
C ALA A 108 -12.25 17.82 7.26
N HIS A 109 -12.94 18.75 7.88
CA HIS A 109 -12.35 19.82 8.71
C HIS A 109 -12.30 19.50 10.20
N LYS A 110 -12.87 18.36 10.63
CA LYS A 110 -12.95 17.94 12.04
C LYS A 110 -12.06 16.74 12.33
N ILE A 111 -11.71 15.95 11.31
CA ILE A 111 -11.00 14.69 11.44
C ILE A 111 -9.79 14.74 10.50
N SER A 112 -8.59 14.69 11.07
CA SER A 112 -7.35 14.59 10.32
C SER A 112 -7.17 13.17 9.76
N LEU A 113 -6.67 13.05 8.52
CA LEU A 113 -6.36 11.78 7.92
C LEU A 113 -5.00 11.83 7.21
N GLY A 114 -4.18 10.82 7.41
CA GLY A 114 -2.90 10.69 6.74
C GLY A 114 -2.41 9.25 6.65
N ILE A 115 -1.22 9.09 6.05
CA ILE A 115 -0.61 7.77 5.81
C ILE A 115 0.73 7.70 6.53
N ALA A 116 0.92 6.67 7.37
CA ALA A 116 2.22 6.31 7.91
C ALA A 116 2.87 5.22 7.05
N HIS A 117 4.14 5.43 6.70
CA HIS A 117 4.89 4.54 5.81
C HIS A 117 6.34 4.36 6.28
N THR A 118 7.10 3.47 5.64
CA THR A 118 8.52 3.26 5.94
C THR A 118 9.43 3.88 4.87
N ALA A 119 10.73 3.87 5.13
CA ALA A 119 11.72 4.26 4.13
C ALA A 119 11.67 3.39 2.85
N TYR A 120 11.06 2.20 2.91
CA TYR A 120 10.90 1.32 1.76
C TYR A 120 9.77 1.70 0.80
N SER A 121 8.88 2.59 1.21
CA SER A 121 7.85 3.13 0.31
C SER A 121 8.47 3.85 -0.88
N ASN A 122 7.91 3.63 -2.06
CA ASN A 122 8.44 4.21 -3.30
C ASN A 122 8.37 5.74 -3.29
N GLY A 123 9.40 6.43 -3.78
CA GLY A 123 9.41 7.89 -3.83
C GLY A 123 8.32 8.48 -4.74
N ALA A 124 7.81 7.71 -5.70
CA ALA A 124 6.65 8.13 -6.48
C ALA A 124 5.37 8.15 -5.63
N PHE A 125 5.23 7.23 -4.66
CA PHE A 125 4.14 7.22 -3.69
C PHE A 125 4.10 8.52 -2.87
N THR A 126 5.23 8.91 -2.25
CA THR A 126 5.29 10.12 -1.42
C THR A 126 5.00 11.38 -2.23
N LYS A 127 5.54 11.49 -3.45
CA LYS A 127 5.23 12.59 -4.38
C LYS A 127 3.77 12.61 -4.81
N PHE A 128 3.17 11.44 -5.01
CA PHE A 128 1.76 11.34 -5.35
C PHE A 128 0.88 11.83 -4.19
N CYS A 129 1.19 11.44 -2.95
CA CYS A 129 0.49 11.91 -1.76
C CYS A 129 0.62 13.44 -1.62
N GLU A 130 1.83 13.98 -1.70
CA GLU A 130 2.11 15.42 -1.63
C GLU A 130 1.31 16.20 -2.69
N LYS A 131 1.37 15.76 -3.96
CA LYS A 131 0.63 16.39 -5.06
C LYS A 131 -0.88 16.44 -4.84
N ASN A 132 -1.43 15.44 -4.14
CA ASN A 132 -2.86 15.31 -3.88
C ASN A 132 -3.27 15.79 -2.48
N GLY A 133 -2.36 16.43 -1.73
CA GLY A 133 -2.65 16.98 -0.41
C GLY A 133 -2.92 15.94 0.68
N VAL A 134 -2.40 14.72 0.53
CA VAL A 134 -2.46 13.68 1.55
C VAL A 134 -1.21 13.75 2.42
N GLU A 135 -1.39 14.00 3.71
CA GLU A 135 -0.31 14.07 4.67
C GLU A 135 0.31 12.68 4.89
N THR A 136 1.65 12.64 4.99
CA THR A 136 2.37 11.38 5.23
C THR A 136 3.40 11.54 6.33
N VAL A 137 3.63 10.47 7.09
CA VAL A 137 4.70 10.38 8.09
C VAL A 137 5.54 9.14 7.85
N CYS A 138 6.87 9.33 7.79
CA CYS A 138 7.81 8.22 7.66
C CYS A 138 8.24 7.70 9.03
N ALA A 139 8.05 6.42 9.28
CA ALA A 139 8.45 5.74 10.50
C ALA A 139 9.61 4.74 10.24
N LYS A 140 10.27 4.31 11.31
CA LYS A 140 11.22 3.19 11.24
C LYS A 140 10.52 1.93 10.75
N THR A 141 11.26 1.07 10.07
CA THR A 141 10.75 -0.23 9.60
C THR A 141 10.24 -1.09 10.76
N GLY A 142 9.15 -1.77 10.51
CA GLY A 142 8.47 -2.65 11.46
C GLY A 142 7.06 -2.14 11.76
N VAL A 143 6.09 -3.04 11.62
CA VAL A 143 4.66 -2.71 11.75
C VAL A 143 4.31 -1.93 13.00
N LYS A 144 4.95 -2.25 14.15
CA LYS A 144 4.74 -1.51 15.42
C LYS A 144 5.11 -0.03 15.31
N ASN A 145 6.13 0.31 14.53
CA ASN A 145 6.59 1.69 14.37
C ASN A 145 5.65 2.48 13.47
N VAL A 146 5.20 1.90 12.36
CA VAL A 146 4.23 2.57 11.46
C VAL A 146 2.86 2.68 12.10
N HIS A 147 2.42 1.66 12.86
CA HIS A 147 1.20 1.71 13.67
C HIS A 147 1.25 2.89 14.65
N LYS A 148 2.31 2.96 15.47
CA LYS A 148 2.49 4.04 16.43
C LYS A 148 2.53 5.42 15.75
N ALA A 149 3.23 5.55 14.65
CA ALA A 149 3.28 6.80 13.90
C ALA A 149 1.91 7.20 13.34
N ALA A 150 1.12 6.25 12.86
CA ALA A 150 -0.25 6.49 12.39
C ALA A 150 -1.15 6.98 13.53
N GLU A 151 -1.09 6.33 14.70
CA GLU A 151 -1.87 6.67 15.90
C GLU A 151 -1.51 8.04 16.48
N GLU A 152 -0.21 8.38 16.51
CA GLU A 152 0.27 9.63 17.12
C GLU A 152 0.04 10.88 16.25
N HIS A 153 -0.10 10.71 14.92
CA HIS A 153 -0.15 11.87 14.01
C HIS A 153 -1.53 12.16 13.44
N PHE A 154 -2.44 11.16 13.40
CA PHE A 154 -3.71 11.30 12.70
C PHE A 154 -4.89 10.78 13.52
N ASP A 155 -6.05 11.41 13.36
CA ASP A 155 -7.31 10.87 13.87
C ASP A 155 -7.72 9.60 13.10
N ILE A 156 -7.44 9.58 11.80
CA ILE A 156 -7.52 8.37 10.96
C ILE A 156 -6.16 8.16 10.32
N GLY A 157 -5.43 7.15 10.81
CA GLY A 157 -4.11 6.79 10.31
C GLY A 157 -4.15 5.54 9.44
N VAL A 158 -3.91 5.67 8.15
CA VAL A 158 -3.71 4.51 7.25
C VAL A 158 -2.23 4.16 7.27
N TYR A 159 -1.90 2.89 7.47
CA TYR A 159 -0.51 2.46 7.38
C TYR A 159 -0.37 1.08 6.74
N PHE A 160 0.62 0.95 5.88
CA PHE A 160 1.07 -0.32 5.32
C PHE A 160 2.59 -0.28 5.12
N GLU A 161 3.25 -1.37 5.41
CA GLU A 161 4.59 -1.63 4.87
C GLU A 161 4.45 -2.08 3.40
N SER A 162 5.47 -1.90 2.57
CA SER A 162 5.43 -2.27 1.15
C SER A 162 5.10 -3.76 0.92
N ASN A 163 5.36 -4.64 1.91
CA ASN A 163 4.99 -6.06 1.85
C ASN A 163 3.49 -6.32 2.10
N GLY A 164 2.71 -5.27 2.36
CA GLY A 164 1.28 -5.34 2.58
C GLY A 164 0.83 -5.59 4.01
N HIS A 165 1.74 -5.49 4.99
CA HIS A 165 1.37 -5.55 6.40
C HIS A 165 0.88 -4.18 6.87
N GLY A 166 -0.38 -4.09 7.24
CA GLY A 166 -0.98 -2.83 7.68
C GLY A 166 -2.48 -2.87 7.84
N THR A 167 -3.06 -1.72 8.16
CA THR A 167 -4.50 -1.49 8.30
C THR A 167 -4.80 0.02 8.32
N ALA A 168 -6.04 0.40 8.62
CA ALA A 168 -6.43 1.76 8.97
C ALA A 168 -6.83 1.81 10.46
N LEU A 169 -6.45 2.87 11.14
CA LEU A 169 -6.78 3.14 12.54
C LEU A 169 -7.76 4.30 12.61
N PHE A 170 -8.69 4.23 13.52
CA PHE A 170 -9.59 5.33 13.87
C PHE A 170 -9.41 5.63 15.35
N SER A 171 -9.08 6.86 15.69
CA SER A 171 -9.03 7.30 17.09
C SER A 171 -10.43 7.22 17.71
N ASP A 172 -10.50 7.03 19.02
CA ASP A 172 -11.78 7.05 19.75
C ASP A 172 -12.56 8.35 19.51
N GLU A 173 -11.86 9.47 19.35
CA GLU A 173 -12.47 10.76 19.08
C GLU A 173 -13.08 10.81 17.65
N ALA A 174 -12.34 10.32 16.64
CA ALA A 174 -12.88 10.22 15.28
C ALA A 174 -14.13 9.34 15.23
N VAL A 175 -14.13 8.21 15.94
CA VAL A 175 -15.29 7.31 16.03
C VAL A 175 -16.48 8.04 16.64
N LYS A 176 -16.29 8.72 17.80
CA LYS A 176 -17.34 9.48 18.47
C LYS A 176 -17.93 10.60 17.59
N VAL A 177 -17.07 11.32 16.86
CA VAL A 177 -17.49 12.39 15.94
C VAL A 177 -18.34 11.80 14.82
N ILE A 178 -17.91 10.69 14.19
CA ILE A 178 -18.64 10.01 13.12
C ILE A 178 -19.99 9.48 13.63
N GLU A 179 -20.01 8.82 14.78
CA GLU A 179 -21.24 8.27 15.36
C GLU A 179 -22.24 9.36 15.74
N LYS A 180 -21.77 10.44 16.36
CA LYS A 180 -22.61 11.59 16.69
C LYS A 180 -23.24 12.20 15.44
N GLU A 181 -22.44 12.48 14.41
CA GLU A 181 -22.93 13.07 13.16
C GLU A 181 -23.94 12.14 12.45
N LEU A 182 -23.74 10.81 12.55
CA LEU A 182 -24.68 9.81 12.02
C LEU A 182 -26.05 9.88 12.77
N VAL A 183 -26.03 9.96 14.09
CA VAL A 183 -27.25 10.10 14.91
C VAL A 183 -27.97 11.40 14.60
N ASP A 184 -27.24 12.51 14.53
CA ASP A 184 -27.79 13.83 14.21
C ASP A 184 -28.45 13.83 12.83
N GLU A 185 -27.82 13.24 11.80
CA GLU A 185 -28.37 13.15 10.45
C GLU A 185 -29.62 12.25 10.39
N LEU A 186 -29.62 11.12 11.08
CA LEU A 186 -30.80 10.24 11.18
C LEU A 186 -31.98 10.94 11.87
N THR A 187 -31.70 11.67 12.95
CA THR A 187 -32.72 12.46 13.68
C THR A 187 -33.31 13.54 12.80
N ARG A 188 -32.48 14.30 12.07
CA ARG A 188 -32.91 15.33 11.12
C ARG A 188 -33.84 14.73 10.07
N MET A 189 -33.46 13.60 9.47
CA MET A 189 -34.31 12.96 8.45
C MET A 189 -35.62 12.45 9.00
N SER A 190 -35.67 11.94 10.22
CA SER A 190 -36.87 11.49 10.89
C SER A 190 -37.85 12.67 11.11
N VAL A 191 -37.36 13.82 11.58
CA VAL A 191 -38.14 15.02 11.76
C VAL A 191 -38.68 15.53 10.42
N GLU A 192 -37.87 15.60 9.38
CA GLU A 192 -38.28 16.00 8.04
C GLU A 192 -39.40 15.09 7.47
N GLN A 193 -39.30 13.76 7.69
CA GLN A 193 -40.33 12.82 7.28
C GLN A 193 -41.67 13.06 8.00
N HIS A 194 -41.66 13.40 9.29
CA HIS A 194 -42.89 13.71 10.05
C HIS A 194 -43.53 15.02 9.64
N LEU A 195 -42.75 15.98 9.12
CA LEU A 195 -43.25 17.29 8.67
C LEU A 195 -43.86 17.25 7.26
N ARG A 196 -43.61 16.20 6.47
CA ARG A 196 -44.19 16.02 5.14
C ARG A 196 -45.65 15.62 5.26
N LYS A 197 -46.54 16.30 4.49
CA LYS A 197 -47.99 16.02 4.48
C LYS A 197 -48.26 14.56 4.05
N GLU A 198 -49.35 13.99 4.54
CA GLU A 198 -49.72 12.56 4.32
C GLU A 198 -49.81 12.15 2.83
N GLU A 199 -50.13 13.09 1.93
CA GLU A 199 -50.25 12.83 0.49
C GLU A 199 -48.92 12.45 -0.18
N GLU A 200 -47.73 12.79 0.41
CA GLU A 200 -46.40 12.42 -0.11
C GLU A 200 -45.87 11.09 0.45
N LYS A 201 -46.60 10.48 1.39
CA LYS A 201 -46.14 9.22 2.04
C LYS A 201 -46.17 7.98 1.12
N HIS A 202 -46.84 8.08 -0.04
CA HIS A 202 -46.96 6.95 -0.98
C HIS A 202 -45.73 6.75 -1.90
N ILE A 203 -44.79 7.69 -1.93
CA ILE A 203 -43.51 7.53 -2.62
C ILE A 203 -42.44 7.19 -1.58
N GLN A 204 -42.56 6.00 -1.04
CA GLN A 204 -41.69 5.51 0.03
C GLN A 204 -40.42 4.82 -0.53
N SER A 205 -39.54 5.59 -1.14
CA SER A 205 -38.14 5.26 -1.10
C SER A 205 -37.47 6.28 -0.18
N VAL A 206 -36.93 5.83 0.96
CA VAL A 206 -36.02 6.65 1.76
C VAL A 206 -34.84 6.99 0.88
N ILE A 207 -34.87 8.18 0.26
CA ILE A 207 -33.72 8.66 -0.51
C ILE A 207 -32.63 8.96 0.52
N LEU A 208 -31.71 7.99 0.71
CA LEU A 208 -30.56 8.18 1.55
C LEU A 208 -29.75 9.37 1.00
N THR A 209 -29.61 10.41 1.82
CA THR A 209 -28.77 11.57 1.45
C THR A 209 -27.35 11.12 1.18
N THR A 210 -26.62 11.88 0.38
CA THR A 210 -25.17 11.61 0.13
C THR A 210 -24.40 11.60 1.45
N LYS A 211 -24.71 12.51 2.36
CA LYS A 211 -24.12 12.60 3.70
C LYS A 211 -24.38 11.33 4.52
N LEU A 212 -25.63 10.87 4.58
CA LEU A 212 -25.96 9.65 5.33
C LEU A 212 -25.27 8.42 4.73
N LYS A 213 -25.21 8.30 3.40
CA LYS A 213 -24.48 7.20 2.73
C LYS A 213 -22.99 7.21 3.10
N ALA A 214 -22.37 8.39 3.17
CA ALA A 214 -20.97 8.52 3.55
C ALA A 214 -20.76 8.15 5.02
N LEU A 215 -21.58 8.62 5.94
CA LEU A 215 -21.52 8.29 7.36
C LEU A 215 -21.70 6.78 7.62
N LEU A 216 -22.68 6.15 6.96
CA LEU A 216 -22.87 4.70 7.02
C LEU A 216 -21.68 3.94 6.44
N THR A 217 -21.03 4.50 5.43
CA THR A 217 -19.83 3.91 4.85
C THR A 217 -18.64 3.98 5.81
N LEU A 218 -18.41 5.13 6.43
CA LEU A 218 -17.39 5.28 7.47
C LEU A 218 -17.61 4.30 8.63
N LYS A 219 -18.86 4.20 9.13
CA LYS A 219 -19.22 3.23 10.17
C LYS A 219 -18.96 1.79 9.74
N ALA A 220 -19.36 1.41 8.53
CA ALA A 220 -19.09 0.07 8.00
C ALA A 220 -17.59 -0.21 7.88
N THR A 221 -16.78 0.78 7.48
CA THR A 221 -15.32 0.65 7.42
C THR A 221 -14.75 0.39 8.81
N ILE A 222 -15.14 1.17 9.84
CA ILE A 222 -14.72 0.97 11.24
C ILE A 222 -15.04 -0.45 11.71
N GLN A 223 -16.20 -1.00 11.34
CA GLN A 223 -16.62 -2.35 11.71
C GLN A 223 -15.92 -3.47 10.93
N THR A 224 -15.37 -3.16 9.76
CA THR A 224 -14.71 -4.16 8.89
C THR A 224 -13.24 -4.32 9.23
N ILE A 225 -12.54 -3.25 9.58
CA ILE A 225 -11.12 -3.29 9.89
C ILE A 225 -10.84 -3.92 11.25
N ASN A 226 -9.64 -4.53 11.35
CA ASN A 226 -9.11 -4.94 12.65
C ASN A 226 -8.21 -3.83 13.20
N PRO A 227 -8.58 -3.14 14.31
CA PRO A 227 -7.79 -2.03 14.82
C PRO A 227 -6.55 -2.48 15.61
N ALA A 228 -6.47 -3.73 16.01
CA ALA A 228 -5.40 -4.22 16.90
C ALA A 228 -4.20 -4.76 16.13
N ILE A 229 -4.44 -5.40 14.99
CA ILE A 229 -3.40 -6.08 14.21
C ILE A 229 -3.68 -5.94 12.70
N GLY A 230 -2.62 -6.08 11.89
CA GLY A 230 -2.78 -6.33 10.45
C GLY A 230 -3.58 -7.63 10.24
N ASP A 231 -4.61 -7.56 9.42
CA ASP A 231 -5.51 -8.67 9.10
C ASP A 231 -5.80 -8.62 7.59
N ALA A 232 -5.20 -9.55 6.87
CA ALA A 232 -5.34 -9.58 5.41
C ALA A 232 -6.78 -9.87 4.96
N ILE A 233 -7.56 -10.62 5.74
CA ILE A 233 -8.95 -10.94 5.37
C ILE A 233 -9.83 -9.70 5.48
N SER A 234 -9.76 -8.96 6.59
CA SER A 234 -10.50 -7.69 6.72
C SER A 234 -10.02 -6.66 5.69
N SER A 235 -8.73 -6.63 5.38
CA SER A 235 -8.18 -5.76 4.33
C SER A 235 -8.71 -6.12 2.94
N VAL A 236 -8.82 -7.42 2.59
CA VAL A 236 -9.47 -7.86 1.33
C VAL A 236 -10.91 -7.39 1.28
N LEU A 237 -11.69 -7.59 2.34
CA LEU A 237 -13.09 -7.15 2.40
C LEU A 237 -13.23 -5.64 2.22
N LEU A 238 -12.36 -4.87 2.86
CA LEU A 238 -12.32 -3.42 2.73
C LEU A 238 -11.99 -3.00 1.30
N ILE A 239 -10.92 -3.53 0.71
CA ILE A 239 -10.47 -3.20 -0.66
C ILE A 239 -11.55 -3.53 -1.68
N GLU A 240 -12.12 -4.74 -1.63
CA GLU A 240 -13.18 -5.14 -2.55
C GLU A 240 -14.45 -4.28 -2.37
N GLY A 241 -14.76 -3.90 -1.13
CA GLY A 241 -15.84 -2.95 -0.83
C GLY A 241 -15.60 -1.58 -1.45
N ILE A 242 -14.37 -1.06 -1.34
CA ILE A 242 -13.96 0.23 -1.94
C ILE A 242 -14.06 0.16 -3.46
N LEU A 243 -13.43 -0.83 -4.10
CA LEU A 243 -13.43 -0.99 -5.55
C LEU A 243 -14.86 -1.07 -6.09
N ARG A 244 -15.74 -1.78 -5.40
CA ARG A 244 -17.16 -1.87 -5.76
C ARG A 244 -17.89 -0.54 -5.62
N LYS A 245 -17.68 0.20 -4.54
CA LYS A 245 -18.27 1.54 -4.34
C LYS A 245 -17.80 2.55 -5.36
N LYS A 246 -16.59 2.41 -5.86
CA LYS A 246 -16.02 3.21 -6.97
C LYS A 246 -16.47 2.72 -8.36
N GLY A 247 -17.64 2.11 -8.47
CA GLY A 247 -18.23 1.69 -9.75
C GLY A 247 -17.62 0.40 -10.33
N ASN A 248 -17.09 -0.49 -9.50
CA ASN A 248 -16.30 -1.66 -9.86
C ASN A 248 -14.99 -1.25 -10.56
N MET A 249 -14.25 -0.34 -9.93
CA MET A 249 -12.97 0.16 -10.46
C MET A 249 -12.11 -0.98 -11.00
N PRO A 250 -11.68 -0.91 -12.27
CA PRO A 250 -10.78 -1.91 -12.84
C PRO A 250 -9.43 -1.92 -12.13
N PHE A 251 -8.76 -3.08 -12.10
CA PHE A 251 -7.44 -3.22 -11.49
C PHE A 251 -6.41 -2.27 -12.14
N GLN A 252 -6.48 -2.13 -13.46
CA GLN A 252 -5.61 -1.27 -14.25
C GLN A 252 -5.72 0.20 -13.84
N GLU A 253 -6.94 0.69 -13.57
CA GLU A 253 -7.19 2.06 -13.11
C GLU A 253 -6.57 2.28 -11.72
N TRP A 254 -6.76 1.34 -10.79
CA TRP A 254 -6.13 1.38 -9.48
C TRP A 254 -4.60 1.35 -9.58
N HIS A 255 -4.04 0.41 -10.34
CA HIS A 255 -2.59 0.29 -10.55
C HIS A 255 -2.00 1.56 -11.17
N ALA A 256 -2.73 2.21 -12.08
CA ALA A 256 -2.30 3.40 -12.82
C ALA A 256 -2.41 4.73 -12.03
N MET A 257 -2.87 4.71 -10.77
CA MET A 257 -2.95 5.94 -9.95
C MET A 257 -1.62 6.68 -9.89
N TYR A 258 -0.52 5.95 -9.78
CA TYR A 258 0.84 6.44 -10.02
C TYR A 258 1.73 5.30 -10.50
N ARG A 259 2.86 5.67 -11.12
CA ARG A 259 3.85 4.70 -11.59
C ARG A 259 5.05 4.69 -10.66
N ASP A 260 5.39 3.50 -10.16
CA ASP A 260 6.56 3.30 -9.31
C ASP A 260 7.86 3.62 -10.06
N LEU A 261 8.80 4.18 -9.34
CA LEU A 261 10.18 4.28 -9.80
C LEU A 261 10.85 2.91 -9.70
N PRO A 262 11.73 2.55 -10.63
CA PRO A 262 12.55 1.36 -10.51
C PRO A 262 13.31 1.33 -9.18
N THR A 263 13.21 0.21 -8.47
CA THR A 263 13.87 -0.01 -7.18
C THR A 263 14.71 -1.27 -7.20
N LYS A 264 15.77 -1.28 -6.39
CA LYS A 264 16.57 -2.47 -6.12
C LYS A 264 16.84 -2.60 -4.63
N GLN A 265 16.63 -3.81 -4.12
CA GLN A 265 16.93 -4.17 -2.73
C GLN A 265 17.95 -5.29 -2.73
N THR A 266 19.06 -5.06 -2.05
CA THR A 266 20.12 -6.05 -1.93
C THR A 266 20.54 -6.27 -0.48
N LYS A 267 21.37 -7.31 -0.27
CA LYS A 267 21.88 -7.71 1.03
C LYS A 267 23.38 -7.84 0.95
N VAL A 268 24.09 -7.05 1.72
CA VAL A 268 25.55 -7.11 1.83
C VAL A 268 25.93 -7.81 3.13
N LYS A 269 26.68 -8.90 3.06
CA LYS A 269 27.24 -9.56 4.25
C LYS A 269 28.35 -8.68 4.83
N VAL A 270 28.33 -8.47 6.13
CA VAL A 270 29.31 -7.68 6.89
C VAL A 270 29.82 -8.50 8.07
N ARG A 271 30.96 -8.09 8.66
CA ARG A 271 31.51 -8.76 9.83
C ARG A 271 30.65 -8.53 11.08
N ASP A 272 30.14 -7.33 11.23
CA ASP A 272 29.30 -6.91 12.34
C ASP A 272 28.31 -5.86 11.86
N ARG A 273 27.00 -6.18 11.88
CA ARG A 273 25.94 -5.25 11.47
C ARG A 273 25.74 -4.10 12.43
N THR A 274 26.21 -4.22 13.69
CA THR A 274 26.00 -3.21 14.73
C THR A 274 26.81 -1.94 14.51
N VAL A 275 27.79 -1.97 13.58
CA VAL A 275 28.53 -0.77 13.16
C VAL A 275 27.63 0.23 12.42
N ILE A 276 26.50 -0.22 11.87
CA ILE A 276 25.53 0.63 11.18
C ILE A 276 24.53 1.20 12.19
N GLU A 277 24.56 2.51 12.37
CA GLU A 277 23.52 3.26 13.07
C GLU A 277 22.79 4.16 12.08
N CYS A 278 21.46 4.14 12.11
CA CYS A 278 20.62 4.94 11.20
C CYS A 278 19.82 5.97 11.99
N PHE A 279 19.50 7.07 11.32
CA PHE A 279 18.61 8.14 11.82
C PHE A 279 17.58 8.52 10.74
N ASP A 280 16.75 9.53 11.04
CA ASP A 280 15.72 10.02 10.11
C ASP A 280 14.82 8.87 9.59
N SER A 281 14.26 8.09 10.51
CA SER A 281 13.43 6.91 10.19
C SER A 281 14.12 5.89 9.26
N GLU A 282 15.41 5.66 9.50
CA GLU A 282 16.29 4.75 8.74
C GLU A 282 16.61 5.22 7.31
N ARG A 283 16.27 6.46 6.94
CA ARG A 283 16.56 7.01 5.60
C ARG A 283 18.02 7.44 5.44
N LYS A 284 18.74 7.63 6.54
CA LYS A 284 20.15 8.07 6.54
C LYS A 284 20.99 7.27 7.50
N CYS A 285 22.25 7.04 7.14
CA CYS A 285 23.25 6.38 7.97
C CYS A 285 23.98 7.40 8.85
N LEU A 286 24.04 7.17 10.15
CA LEU A 286 24.80 7.97 11.10
C LEU A 286 26.22 7.44 11.28
N LYS A 287 26.36 6.09 11.36
CA LYS A 287 27.63 5.39 11.48
C LYS A 287 27.67 4.22 10.50
N PRO A 288 28.84 3.84 9.98
CA PRO A 288 30.17 4.46 10.24
C PRO A 288 30.26 5.86 9.62
N GLU A 289 31.12 6.70 10.22
CA GLU A 289 31.38 8.06 9.75
C GLU A 289 31.88 8.03 8.29
N GLY A 290 31.33 8.92 7.45
CA GLY A 290 31.67 9.00 6.02
C GLY A 290 30.80 8.14 5.10
N LEU A 291 30.13 7.09 5.58
CA LEU A 291 29.30 6.22 4.70
C LEU A 291 28.14 7.03 4.09
N GLN A 292 27.42 7.85 4.87
CA GLN A 292 26.33 8.66 4.32
C GLN A 292 26.84 9.66 3.27
N GLN A 293 27.97 10.30 3.53
CA GLN A 293 28.59 11.21 2.56
C GLN A 293 28.93 10.47 1.26
N ARG A 294 29.48 9.26 1.36
CA ARG A 294 29.81 8.42 0.20
C ARG A 294 28.55 8.04 -0.59
N ILE A 295 27.44 7.70 0.09
CA ILE A 295 26.16 7.42 -0.55
C ILE A 295 25.65 8.69 -1.29
N ASP A 296 25.69 9.84 -0.64
CA ASP A 296 25.25 11.10 -1.25
C ASP A 296 26.09 11.45 -2.50
N GLU A 297 27.42 11.24 -2.47
CA GLU A 297 28.31 11.39 -3.62
C GLU A 297 27.92 10.46 -4.78
N ILE A 298 27.64 9.17 -4.48
CA ILE A 298 27.20 8.19 -5.47
C ILE A 298 25.90 8.62 -6.14
N LEU A 299 24.94 9.16 -5.39
CA LEU A 299 23.68 9.65 -5.92
C LEU A 299 23.85 10.86 -6.86
N LEU A 300 24.90 11.65 -6.67
CA LEU A 300 25.23 12.81 -7.50
C LEU A 300 26.03 12.43 -8.78
N LEU A 301 26.64 11.24 -8.84
CA LEU A 301 27.38 10.80 -10.01
C LEU A 301 26.44 10.73 -11.23
N ASP A 302 26.92 11.23 -12.38
CA ASP A 302 26.21 11.27 -13.65
C ASP A 302 24.90 12.14 -13.64
N SER A 303 24.81 13.13 -12.75
CA SER A 303 23.64 14.01 -12.63
C SER A 303 23.52 15.07 -13.72
N CYS A 304 23.85 14.75 -14.97
CA CYS A 304 23.57 15.63 -16.12
C CYS A 304 22.07 15.79 -16.42
N VAL A 305 21.21 15.03 -15.74
CA VAL A 305 19.74 15.06 -15.91
C VAL A 305 19.10 15.79 -14.73
N LYS A 306 18.39 16.88 -15.03
CA LYS A 306 17.69 17.76 -14.07
C LYS A 306 16.59 17.09 -13.23
N ASN A 307 16.26 15.80 -13.42
CA ASN A 307 15.27 15.05 -12.65
C ASN A 307 15.97 14.09 -11.69
N ASN A 308 16.28 14.58 -10.49
CA ASN A 308 17.00 13.84 -9.46
C ASN A 308 16.05 12.92 -8.66
N ASN A 309 15.39 11.97 -9.33
CA ASN A 309 14.59 10.93 -8.71
C ASN A 309 15.47 9.75 -8.27
N ARG A 310 16.56 10.05 -7.52
CA ARG A 310 17.50 9.05 -7.02
C ARG A 310 17.47 9.07 -5.51
N ARG A 311 17.38 7.91 -4.91
CA ARG A 311 17.43 7.72 -3.47
C ARG A 311 18.12 6.41 -3.14
N ALA A 312 18.95 6.43 -2.13
CA ALA A 312 19.52 5.21 -1.55
C ALA A 312 19.61 5.35 -0.04
N PHE A 313 19.45 4.24 0.64
CA PHE A 313 19.72 4.15 2.07
C PHE A 313 20.21 2.73 2.43
N VAL A 314 20.85 2.63 3.57
CA VAL A 314 21.35 1.38 4.12
C VAL A 314 20.83 1.21 5.54
N ARG A 315 20.55 -0.03 5.93
CA ARG A 315 20.15 -0.33 7.31
C ARG A 315 20.64 -1.72 7.75
N PRO A 316 20.93 -1.91 9.05
CA PRO A 316 21.32 -3.23 9.54
C PRO A 316 20.11 -4.18 9.53
N SER A 317 20.36 -5.47 9.31
CA SER A 317 19.36 -6.51 9.54
C SER A 317 19.09 -6.64 11.05
N GLY A 318 17.87 -7.01 11.42
CA GLY A 318 17.52 -7.26 12.83
C GLY A 318 18.13 -8.55 13.39
N THR A 319 18.43 -9.53 12.54
CA THR A 319 18.75 -10.90 12.98
C THR A 319 20.06 -11.47 12.44
N GLU A 320 20.59 -10.95 11.33
CA GLU A 320 21.73 -11.50 10.60
C GLU A 320 22.80 -10.43 10.41
N ASP A 321 24.08 -10.81 10.28
CA ASP A 321 25.17 -9.88 9.95
C ASP A 321 25.15 -9.48 8.48
N ILE A 322 24.09 -8.75 8.14
CA ILE A 322 23.80 -8.23 6.81
C ILE A 322 23.39 -6.76 6.93
N VAL A 323 23.84 -5.96 5.97
CA VAL A 323 23.32 -4.62 5.69
C VAL A 323 22.38 -4.71 4.50
N ARG A 324 21.17 -4.21 4.67
CA ARG A 324 20.20 -4.08 3.59
C ARG A 324 20.46 -2.77 2.87
N VAL A 325 20.56 -2.83 1.56
CA VAL A 325 20.70 -1.68 0.67
C VAL A 325 19.41 -1.53 -0.10
N TYR A 326 18.87 -0.32 -0.13
CA TYR A 326 17.73 0.07 -0.96
C TYR A 326 18.18 1.19 -1.89
N VAL A 327 17.83 1.06 -3.16
CA VAL A 327 18.09 2.07 -4.18
C VAL A 327 16.85 2.27 -5.02
N GLU A 328 16.63 3.51 -5.41
CA GLU A 328 15.55 3.95 -6.29
C GLU A 328 16.10 4.95 -7.29
N ALA A 329 15.73 4.82 -8.55
CA ALA A 329 16.16 5.73 -9.62
C ALA A 329 15.10 5.89 -10.71
N SER A 330 15.34 6.83 -11.63
CA SER A 330 14.44 7.12 -12.77
C SER A 330 14.30 5.96 -13.76
N ASP A 331 15.30 5.09 -13.84
CA ASP A 331 15.36 3.93 -14.73
C ASP A 331 16.13 2.77 -14.10
N ALA A 332 15.89 1.56 -14.60
CA ALA A 332 16.45 0.34 -14.04
C ALA A 332 17.98 0.25 -14.19
N GLU A 333 18.56 0.78 -15.27
CA GLU A 333 20.01 0.76 -15.50
C GLU A 333 20.73 1.65 -14.48
N THR A 334 20.22 2.86 -14.27
CA THR A 334 20.73 3.79 -13.26
C THR A 334 20.59 3.18 -11.84
N CYS A 335 19.45 2.56 -11.54
CA CYS A 335 19.22 1.89 -10.27
C CYS A 335 20.25 0.78 -10.01
N GLU A 336 20.55 -0.04 -11.01
CA GLU A 336 21.56 -1.10 -10.94
C GLU A 336 22.97 -0.55 -10.67
N LYS A 337 23.39 0.47 -11.42
CA LYS A 337 24.70 1.12 -11.27
C LYS A 337 24.89 1.72 -9.87
N ILE A 338 23.85 2.41 -9.36
CA ILE A 338 23.89 2.99 -8.01
C ILE A 338 23.95 1.89 -6.97
N SER A 339 23.14 0.82 -7.11
CA SER A 339 23.13 -0.31 -6.17
C SER A 339 24.51 -0.92 -6.01
N THR A 340 25.19 -1.23 -7.11
CA THR A 340 26.56 -1.79 -7.10
C THR A 340 27.54 -0.89 -6.34
N LYS A 341 27.52 0.42 -6.61
CA LYS A 341 28.42 1.36 -5.95
C LYS A 341 28.12 1.52 -4.45
N VAL A 342 26.83 1.50 -4.06
CA VAL A 342 26.45 1.57 -2.63
C VAL A 342 26.83 0.28 -1.91
N GLU A 343 26.70 -0.90 -2.55
CA GLU A 343 27.15 -2.16 -2.00
C GLU A 343 28.67 -2.17 -1.77
N GLU A 344 29.47 -1.68 -2.74
CA GLU A 344 30.91 -1.50 -2.60
C GLU A 344 31.27 -0.58 -1.43
N ALA A 345 30.56 0.56 -1.29
CA ALA A 345 30.74 1.47 -0.17
C ALA A 345 30.43 0.78 1.18
N VAL A 346 29.36 -0.01 1.27
CA VAL A 346 29.04 -0.77 2.49
C VAL A 346 30.14 -1.75 2.82
N ILE A 347 30.71 -2.47 1.83
CA ILE A 347 31.80 -3.41 2.02
C ILE A 347 33.05 -2.67 2.53
N GLU A 348 33.37 -1.52 1.95
CA GLU A 348 34.54 -0.72 2.32
C GLU A 348 34.48 -0.21 3.78
N PHE A 349 33.29 0.28 4.19
CA PHE A 349 33.10 0.90 5.50
C PHE A 349 32.76 -0.08 6.63
N CYS A 350 32.28 -1.28 6.32
CA CYS A 350 31.79 -2.24 7.32
C CYS A 350 32.63 -3.51 7.47
N ASN A 351 33.71 -3.72 6.67
CA ASN A 351 34.62 -4.85 6.72
C ASN A 351 36.07 -4.42 6.88
#